data_991e5b165abbf7a29c5848531909d036
#
_entry.id   991e5b165abbf7a29c5848531909d036
#
_cell.length_a   1.000
_cell.length_b   1.000
_cell.length_c   1.000
_cell.angle_alpha   90.00
_cell.angle_beta   90.00
_cell.angle_gamma   90.00
#
_symmetry.space_group_name_H-M   'P 1'
#
loop_
_entity.id
_entity.type
_entity.pdbx_description
1 polymer ?
#
loop_
_entity_poly.entity_id
_entity_poly.type
_entity_poly.pdbx_seq_one_letter_code
_entity_poly.pdbx_strand_id
1 'polypeptide(L)'
;MGNMKKIFFLAILVVIQTSIALADEVEQGLMSSASDQIKASARQVIRAGADSSSVIDVTYVMLQNNFKSEQILRAHEIITKMHREGLPLQPIVNKLFEGIAKQVPPANILNAMDAVRSRYDFSFSRAGLLTTQKDQKDQLGLALAAGLAAGLSFEDADGIVQAVRQRAGSTNSDQASALALESFETARDAARLGVSSNAVAGLVNQALSKGLSLAEMQAMHQSFSSQSQHAVPENLARSYAAAIQQGISFQGQGAVPGGMHGMPGASSGHGGGGSSGNSGGSGGSGGGGTGGGSGGG
;
A
#
# COMPACT_ATOMS: atom_id res chain seq x y z
N MET A 1 1.63 -47.22 35.09
CA MET A 1 2.21 -47.28 33.76
C MET A 1 1.23 -47.53 32.60
N GLY A 2 -0.08 -47.74 32.84
CA GLY A 2 -1.07 -48.05 31.81
C GLY A 2 -1.71 -46.86 31.09
N ASN A 3 -1.80 -45.68 31.74
CA ASN A 3 -2.53 -44.54 31.14
C ASN A 3 -1.73 -43.72 30.12
N MET A 4 -0.42 -43.69 30.22
CA MET A 4 0.43 -42.94 29.30
C MET A 4 0.49 -43.55 27.90
N LYS A 5 0.40 -44.89 27.79
CA LYS A 5 0.32 -45.58 26.49
C LYS A 5 -0.98 -45.36 25.75
N LYS A 6 -2.11 -45.20 26.48
CA LYS A 6 -3.44 -44.91 25.89
C LYS A 6 -3.53 -43.48 25.35
N ILE A 7 -2.89 -42.50 26.00
CA ILE A 7 -2.87 -41.10 25.54
C ILE A 7 -2.01 -40.98 24.28
N PHE A 8 -0.90 -41.70 24.21
CA PHE A 8 -0.03 -41.69 23.03
C PHE A 8 -0.71 -42.35 21.79
N PHE A 9 -1.48 -43.41 22.00
CA PHE A 9 -2.24 -44.07 20.93
C PHE A 9 -3.41 -43.20 20.43
N LEU A 10 -4.07 -42.46 21.32
CA LEU A 10 -5.17 -41.56 20.95
C LEU A 10 -4.65 -40.36 20.16
N ALA A 11 -3.48 -39.80 20.54
CA ALA A 11 -2.85 -38.69 19.82
C ALA A 11 -2.41 -39.08 18.39
N ILE A 12 -1.87 -40.30 18.22
CA ILE A 12 -1.48 -40.84 16.91
C ILE A 12 -2.73 -41.08 16.03
N LEU A 13 -3.82 -41.57 16.58
CA LEU A 13 -5.05 -41.84 15.86
C LEU A 13 -5.70 -40.55 15.33
N VAL A 14 -5.69 -39.46 16.12
CA VAL A 14 -6.22 -38.15 15.70
C VAL A 14 -5.39 -37.53 14.57
N VAL A 15 -4.07 -37.66 14.61
CA VAL A 15 -3.19 -37.16 13.53
C VAL A 15 -3.40 -37.93 12.22
N ILE A 16 -3.67 -39.23 12.28
CA ILE A 16 -3.92 -40.05 11.09
C ILE A 16 -5.27 -39.68 10.47
N GLN A 17 -6.31 -39.43 11.26
CA GLN A 17 -7.63 -39.05 10.74
C GLN A 17 -7.65 -37.69 10.04
N THR A 18 -6.92 -36.70 10.56
CA THR A 18 -6.82 -35.38 9.90
C THR A 18 -6.08 -35.46 8.57
N SER A 19 -5.10 -36.34 8.45
CA SER A 19 -4.34 -36.54 7.21
C SER A 19 -5.16 -37.20 6.11
N ILE A 20 -6.10 -38.07 6.44
CA ILE A 20 -6.99 -38.74 5.48
C ILE A 20 -8.04 -37.78 4.96
N ALA A 21 -8.65 -36.97 5.84
CA ALA A 21 -9.66 -35.97 5.43
C ALA A 21 -9.10 -34.93 4.45
N LEU A 22 -7.90 -34.41 4.72
CA LEU A 22 -7.20 -33.45 3.84
C LEU A 22 -6.84 -34.05 2.47
N ALA A 23 -6.51 -35.36 2.42
CA ALA A 23 -6.22 -36.06 1.18
C ALA A 23 -7.47 -36.14 0.29
N ASP A 24 -8.63 -36.36 0.89
CA ASP A 24 -9.90 -36.49 0.20
C ASP A 24 -10.39 -35.16 -0.39
N GLU A 25 -10.30 -34.04 0.36
CA GLU A 25 -10.68 -32.71 -0.12
C GLU A 25 -9.88 -32.28 -1.36
N VAL A 26 -8.54 -32.47 -1.35
CA VAL A 26 -7.68 -32.12 -2.48
C VAL A 26 -7.96 -33.01 -3.70
N GLU A 27 -8.22 -34.33 -3.48
CA GLU A 27 -8.56 -35.26 -4.56
C GLU A 27 -9.89 -34.87 -5.20
N GLN A 28 -10.93 -34.56 -4.41
CA GLN A 28 -12.23 -34.17 -4.91
C GLN A 28 -12.21 -32.77 -5.58
N GLY A 29 -11.52 -31.81 -4.99
CA GLY A 29 -11.50 -30.42 -5.46
C GLY A 29 -10.67 -30.21 -6.73
N LEU A 30 -9.57 -30.94 -6.91
CA LEU A 30 -8.69 -30.80 -8.08
C LEU A 30 -8.92 -31.86 -9.14
N MET A 31 -9.69 -32.94 -8.83
CA MET A 31 -10.03 -34.03 -9.73
C MET A 31 -8.83 -34.56 -10.54
N SER A 32 -9.09 -35.12 -11.74
CA SER A 32 -8.07 -35.61 -12.67
C SER A 32 -7.30 -34.50 -13.41
N SER A 33 -7.68 -33.24 -13.24
CA SER A 33 -7.06 -32.12 -13.94
C SER A 33 -5.68 -31.75 -13.40
N ALA A 34 -5.35 -32.14 -12.16
CA ALA A 34 -4.08 -31.86 -11.53
C ALA A 34 -3.18 -33.10 -11.47
N SER A 35 -1.89 -32.93 -11.76
CA SER A 35 -0.89 -33.97 -11.55
C SER A 35 -0.69 -34.27 -10.04
N ASP A 36 -0.19 -35.48 -9.73
CA ASP A 36 0.10 -35.88 -8.34
C ASP A 36 1.04 -34.91 -7.64
N GLN A 37 1.98 -34.30 -8.38
CA GLN A 37 2.91 -33.31 -7.86
C GLN A 37 2.18 -32.02 -7.41
N ILE A 38 1.22 -31.55 -8.19
CA ILE A 38 0.40 -30.36 -7.84
C ILE A 38 -0.45 -30.67 -6.61
N LYS A 39 -1.10 -31.84 -6.59
CA LYS A 39 -1.91 -32.28 -5.44
C LYS A 39 -1.07 -32.41 -4.17
N ALA A 40 0.12 -33.00 -4.27
CA ALA A 40 1.04 -33.11 -3.15
C ALA A 40 1.48 -31.71 -2.63
N SER A 41 1.75 -30.80 -3.54
CA SER A 41 2.10 -29.41 -3.18
C SER A 41 0.93 -28.67 -2.52
N ALA A 42 -0.29 -28.79 -3.05
CA ALA A 42 -1.49 -28.21 -2.44
C ALA A 42 -1.70 -28.72 -1.00
N ARG A 43 -1.57 -30.04 -0.78
CA ARG A 43 -1.61 -30.63 0.58
C ARG A 43 -0.53 -30.05 1.50
N GLN A 44 0.66 -29.76 0.96
CA GLN A 44 1.74 -29.16 1.76
C GLN A 44 1.37 -27.73 2.19
N VAL A 45 0.77 -26.92 1.31
CA VAL A 45 0.28 -25.56 1.63
C VAL A 45 -0.78 -25.62 2.73
N ILE A 46 -1.74 -26.54 2.61
CA ILE A 46 -2.82 -26.73 3.59
C ILE A 46 -2.25 -27.20 4.94
N ARG A 47 -1.29 -28.16 4.93
CA ARG A 47 -0.61 -28.59 6.15
C ARG A 47 0.21 -27.48 6.83
N ALA A 48 0.67 -26.49 6.06
CA ALA A 48 1.31 -25.30 6.61
C ALA A 48 0.31 -24.36 7.30
N GLY A 49 -1.01 -24.62 7.19
CA GLY A 49 -2.09 -23.91 7.86
C GLY A 49 -2.94 -23.01 6.97
N ALA A 50 -2.67 -22.98 5.67
CA ALA A 50 -3.54 -22.24 4.74
C ALA A 50 -4.91 -22.91 4.63
N ASP A 51 -5.95 -22.10 4.41
CA ASP A 51 -7.32 -22.59 4.23
C ASP A 51 -7.45 -23.51 3.00
N SER A 52 -8.02 -24.71 3.19
CA SER A 52 -8.07 -25.74 2.16
C SER A 52 -8.87 -25.31 0.94
N SER A 53 -10.03 -24.67 1.14
CA SER A 53 -10.87 -24.21 0.04
C SER A 53 -10.16 -23.16 -0.81
N SER A 54 -9.51 -22.19 -0.18
CA SER A 54 -8.73 -21.15 -0.88
C SER A 54 -7.57 -21.72 -1.69
N VAL A 55 -6.86 -22.72 -1.17
CA VAL A 55 -5.75 -23.37 -1.89
C VAL A 55 -6.26 -24.16 -3.09
N ILE A 56 -7.36 -24.89 -2.92
CA ILE A 56 -7.99 -25.66 -4.00
C ILE A 56 -8.49 -24.71 -5.09
N ASP A 57 -9.21 -23.65 -4.74
CA ASP A 57 -9.74 -22.68 -5.69
C ASP A 57 -8.64 -21.99 -6.49
N VAL A 58 -7.60 -21.51 -5.82
CA VAL A 58 -6.42 -20.88 -6.45
C VAL A 58 -5.75 -21.86 -7.43
N THR A 59 -5.56 -23.12 -7.01
CA THR A 59 -4.93 -24.15 -7.84
C THR A 59 -5.80 -24.47 -9.06
N TYR A 60 -7.10 -24.65 -8.84
CA TYR A 60 -8.05 -24.93 -9.90
C TYR A 60 -8.09 -23.82 -10.95
N VAL A 61 -8.18 -22.56 -10.50
CA VAL A 61 -8.19 -21.39 -11.40
C VAL A 61 -6.89 -21.29 -12.20
N MET A 62 -5.74 -21.58 -11.61
CA MET A 62 -4.47 -21.61 -12.34
C MET A 62 -4.45 -22.71 -13.41
N LEU A 63 -4.96 -23.92 -13.11
CA LEU A 63 -5.08 -25.01 -14.08
C LEU A 63 -5.98 -24.61 -15.26
N GLN A 64 -7.12 -23.99 -15.00
CA GLN A 64 -8.06 -23.53 -16.03
C GLN A 64 -7.49 -22.41 -16.91
N ASN A 65 -6.50 -21.66 -16.41
CA ASN A 65 -5.86 -20.55 -17.11
C ASN A 65 -4.47 -20.89 -17.66
N ASN A 66 -4.23 -22.18 -17.95
CA ASN A 66 -3.04 -22.69 -18.63
C ASN A 66 -1.70 -22.40 -17.91
N PHE A 67 -1.71 -22.31 -16.59
CA PHE A 67 -0.48 -22.28 -15.82
C PHE A 67 0.23 -23.63 -15.93
N LYS A 68 1.52 -23.62 -16.21
CA LYS A 68 2.34 -24.84 -16.20
C LYS A 68 2.51 -25.35 -14.75
N SER A 69 2.75 -26.66 -14.59
CA SER A 69 2.96 -27.26 -13.28
C SER A 69 4.01 -26.52 -12.44
N GLU A 70 5.14 -26.15 -13.02
CA GLU A 70 6.19 -25.38 -12.34
C GLU A 70 5.70 -24.03 -11.81
N GLN A 71 4.82 -23.37 -12.55
CA GLN A 71 4.25 -22.08 -12.19
C GLN A 71 3.26 -22.22 -11.02
N ILE A 72 2.47 -23.28 -11.01
CA ILE A 72 1.57 -23.61 -9.89
C ILE A 72 2.37 -23.92 -8.63
N LEU A 73 3.43 -24.73 -8.74
CA LEU A 73 4.33 -25.03 -7.61
C LEU A 73 4.98 -23.77 -7.05
N ARG A 74 5.42 -22.85 -7.91
CA ARG A 74 5.96 -21.55 -7.47
C ARG A 74 4.91 -20.70 -6.75
N ALA A 75 3.66 -20.67 -7.23
CA ALA A 75 2.58 -19.98 -6.53
C ALA A 75 2.33 -20.58 -5.14
N HIS A 76 2.32 -21.91 -5.03
CA HIS A 76 2.20 -22.61 -3.75
C HIS A 76 3.35 -22.28 -2.79
N GLU A 77 4.59 -22.14 -3.31
CA GLU A 77 5.74 -21.72 -2.50
C GLU A 77 5.54 -20.29 -1.96
N ILE A 78 5.09 -19.34 -2.80
CA ILE A 78 4.81 -17.96 -2.38
C ILE A 78 3.75 -17.94 -1.27
N ILE A 79 2.63 -18.67 -1.46
CA ILE A 79 1.56 -18.78 -0.46
C ILE A 79 2.09 -19.37 0.85
N THR A 80 2.86 -20.46 0.76
CA THR A 80 3.45 -21.12 1.93
C THR A 80 4.37 -20.18 2.72
N LYS A 81 5.20 -19.41 2.02
CA LYS A 81 6.10 -18.43 2.66
C LYS A 81 5.30 -17.36 3.40
N MET A 82 4.31 -16.74 2.74
CA MET A 82 3.48 -15.74 3.39
C MET A 82 2.77 -16.27 4.63
N HIS A 83 2.21 -17.49 4.52
CA HIS A 83 1.52 -18.08 5.67
C HIS A 83 2.45 -18.34 6.85
N ARG A 84 3.66 -18.89 6.61
CA ARG A 84 4.67 -19.13 7.64
C ARG A 84 5.17 -17.84 8.31
N GLU A 85 5.23 -16.76 7.56
CA GLU A 85 5.62 -15.43 8.03
C GLU A 85 4.46 -14.71 8.76
N GLY A 86 3.27 -15.33 8.81
CA GLY A 86 2.06 -14.74 9.42
C GLY A 86 1.50 -13.55 8.65
N LEU A 87 1.79 -13.47 7.35
CA LEU A 87 1.34 -12.40 6.48
C LEU A 87 -0.05 -12.68 5.90
N PRO A 88 -0.85 -11.66 5.59
CA PRO A 88 -2.17 -11.83 5.00
C PRO A 88 -2.06 -12.39 3.57
N LEU A 89 -2.78 -13.48 3.28
CA LEU A 89 -2.75 -14.14 1.97
C LEU A 89 -3.62 -13.43 0.91
N GLN A 90 -4.67 -12.75 1.33
CA GLN A 90 -5.63 -12.13 0.42
C GLN A 90 -4.99 -11.22 -0.64
N PRO A 91 -3.97 -10.40 -0.34
CA PRO A 91 -3.34 -9.53 -1.35
C PRO A 91 -2.69 -10.27 -2.52
N ILE A 92 -2.05 -11.42 -2.28
CA ILE A 92 -1.45 -12.22 -3.36
C ILE A 92 -2.51 -12.99 -4.15
N VAL A 93 -3.54 -13.48 -3.49
CA VAL A 93 -4.69 -14.12 -4.13
C VAL A 93 -5.40 -13.11 -5.04
N ASN A 94 -5.67 -11.90 -4.56
CA ASN A 94 -6.24 -10.83 -5.36
C ASN A 94 -5.35 -10.48 -6.58
N LYS A 95 -4.04 -10.49 -6.41
CA LYS A 95 -3.10 -10.21 -7.51
C LYS A 95 -3.12 -11.30 -8.57
N LEU A 96 -3.25 -12.56 -8.17
CA LEU A 96 -3.43 -13.69 -9.09
C LEU A 96 -4.71 -13.50 -9.92
N PHE A 97 -5.86 -13.30 -9.27
CA PHE A 97 -7.15 -13.14 -9.96
C PHE A 97 -7.19 -11.89 -10.84
N GLU A 98 -6.61 -10.77 -10.39
CA GLU A 98 -6.46 -9.56 -11.19
C GLU A 98 -5.66 -9.84 -12.48
N GLY A 99 -4.52 -10.54 -12.34
CA GLY A 99 -3.66 -10.89 -13.48
C GLY A 99 -4.37 -11.79 -14.47
N ILE A 100 -5.09 -12.79 -13.99
CA ILE A 100 -5.89 -13.69 -14.82
C ILE A 100 -7.00 -12.92 -15.55
N ALA A 101 -7.76 -12.10 -14.84
CA ALA A 101 -8.83 -11.30 -15.42
C ALA A 101 -8.35 -10.34 -16.50
N LYS A 102 -7.12 -9.82 -16.36
CA LYS A 102 -6.44 -8.96 -17.34
C LYS A 102 -5.68 -9.74 -18.42
N GLN A 103 -5.77 -11.07 -18.43
CA GLN A 103 -5.07 -11.94 -19.36
C GLN A 103 -3.54 -11.73 -19.39
N VAL A 104 -2.96 -11.39 -18.23
CA VAL A 104 -1.51 -11.22 -18.07
C VAL A 104 -0.83 -12.60 -18.17
N PRO A 105 0.32 -12.74 -18.86
CA PRO A 105 1.05 -14.00 -18.91
C PRO A 105 1.35 -14.55 -17.52
N PRO A 106 1.19 -15.88 -17.27
CA PRO A 106 1.37 -16.51 -15.96
C PRO A 106 2.69 -16.16 -15.25
N ALA A 107 3.80 -16.09 -16.00
CA ALA A 107 5.10 -15.72 -15.42
C ALA A 107 5.09 -14.31 -14.81
N ASN A 108 4.43 -13.36 -15.46
CA ASN A 108 4.32 -11.98 -14.98
C ASN A 108 3.39 -11.89 -13.76
N ILE A 109 2.32 -12.71 -13.72
CA ILE A 109 1.44 -12.83 -12.55
C ILE A 109 2.24 -13.31 -11.34
N LEU A 110 3.05 -14.35 -11.50
CA LEU A 110 3.88 -14.89 -10.41
C LEU A 110 4.91 -13.86 -9.92
N ASN A 111 5.53 -13.11 -10.82
CA ASN A 111 6.43 -12.03 -10.46
C ASN A 111 5.71 -10.93 -9.67
N ALA A 112 4.48 -10.59 -10.07
CA ALA A 112 3.65 -9.62 -9.34
C ALA A 112 3.22 -10.14 -7.96
N MET A 113 2.88 -11.43 -7.84
CA MET A 113 2.59 -12.06 -6.53
C MET A 113 3.81 -12.00 -5.61
N ASP A 114 5.01 -12.30 -6.11
CA ASP A 114 6.24 -12.26 -5.32
C ASP A 114 6.63 -10.82 -4.93
N ALA A 115 6.39 -9.85 -5.79
CA ALA A 115 6.55 -8.43 -5.45
C ALA A 115 5.58 -7.99 -4.34
N VAL A 116 4.32 -8.47 -4.37
CA VAL A 116 3.37 -8.24 -3.28
C VAL A 116 3.87 -8.89 -1.99
N ARG A 117 4.31 -10.14 -2.02
CA ARG A 117 4.90 -10.83 -0.86
C ARG A 117 6.04 -10.01 -0.26
N SER A 118 7.01 -9.60 -1.08
CA SER A 118 8.17 -8.84 -0.63
C SER A 118 7.78 -7.50 0.03
N ARG A 119 6.73 -6.85 -0.49
CA ARG A 119 6.17 -5.63 0.09
C ARG A 119 5.59 -5.88 1.49
N TYR A 120 4.83 -6.94 1.65
CA TYR A 120 4.21 -7.29 2.94
C TYR A 120 5.26 -7.77 3.95
N ASP A 121 6.23 -8.59 3.53
CA ASP A 121 7.35 -9.03 4.37
C ASP A 121 8.12 -7.83 4.94
N PHE A 122 8.52 -6.89 4.08
CA PHE A 122 9.16 -5.66 4.51
C PHE A 122 8.28 -4.89 5.51
N SER A 123 7.02 -4.64 5.15
CA SER A 123 6.12 -3.79 5.95
C SER A 123 5.86 -4.37 7.33
N PHE A 124 5.58 -5.66 7.44
CA PHE A 124 5.32 -6.33 8.72
C PHE A 124 6.60 -6.50 9.56
N SER A 125 7.74 -6.71 8.90
CA SER A 125 9.05 -6.67 9.57
C SER A 125 9.31 -5.29 10.20
N ARG A 126 9.06 -4.20 9.48
CA ARG A 126 9.22 -2.84 9.96
C ARG A 126 8.20 -2.46 11.04
N ALA A 127 6.94 -2.87 10.88
CA ALA A 127 5.92 -2.69 11.92
C ALA A 127 6.31 -3.38 13.23
N GLY A 128 6.94 -4.55 13.17
CA GLY A 128 7.46 -5.27 14.34
C GLY A 128 8.58 -4.53 15.09
N LEU A 129 9.25 -3.54 14.47
CA LEU A 129 10.21 -2.67 15.16
C LEU A 129 9.54 -1.55 15.98
N LEU A 130 8.26 -1.28 15.71
CA LEU A 130 7.50 -0.19 16.33
C LEU A 130 6.62 -0.69 17.48
N THR A 131 6.12 -1.92 17.40
CA THR A 131 5.24 -2.50 18.42
C THR A 131 5.35 -4.03 18.45
N THR A 132 5.16 -4.60 19.64
CA THR A 132 5.03 -6.05 19.85
C THR A 132 3.57 -6.51 19.94
N GLN A 133 2.62 -5.59 20.03
CA GLN A 133 1.19 -5.90 20.07
C GLN A 133 0.72 -6.31 18.67
N LYS A 134 0.12 -7.50 18.56
CA LYS A 134 -0.24 -8.10 17.27
C LYS A 134 -1.15 -7.18 16.45
N ASP A 135 -2.22 -6.69 17.03
CA ASP A 135 -3.23 -5.88 16.33
C ASP A 135 -2.65 -4.55 15.81
N GLN A 136 -1.80 -3.90 16.60
CA GLN A 136 -1.09 -2.69 16.19
C GLN A 136 -0.07 -3.00 15.08
N LYS A 137 0.68 -4.10 15.21
CA LYS A 137 1.62 -4.55 14.18
C LYS A 137 0.90 -4.80 12.85
N ASP A 138 -0.26 -5.45 12.89
CA ASP A 138 -1.05 -5.73 11.71
C ASP A 138 -1.54 -4.42 11.06
N GLN A 139 -2.06 -3.46 11.82
CA GLN A 139 -2.48 -2.16 11.32
C GLN A 139 -1.33 -1.38 10.68
N LEU A 140 -0.19 -1.27 11.38
CA LEU A 140 0.98 -0.57 10.88
C LEU A 140 1.58 -1.24 9.64
N GLY A 141 1.65 -2.57 9.63
CA GLY A 141 2.12 -3.35 8.49
C GLY A 141 1.25 -3.14 7.25
N LEU A 142 -0.07 -3.16 7.42
CA LEU A 142 -1.02 -2.91 6.33
C LEU A 142 -0.91 -1.47 5.80
N ALA A 143 -0.82 -0.46 6.69
CA ALA A 143 -0.70 0.93 6.29
C ALA A 143 0.60 1.18 5.50
N LEU A 144 1.73 0.64 5.98
CA LEU A 144 3.01 0.76 5.31
C LEU A 144 3.03 0.03 3.95
N ALA A 145 2.44 -1.18 3.87
CA ALA A 145 2.28 -1.92 2.61
C ALA A 145 1.42 -1.14 1.60
N ALA A 146 0.40 -0.43 2.06
CA ALA A 146 -0.43 0.42 1.23
C ALA A 146 0.33 1.66 0.71
N GLY A 147 1.22 2.25 1.53
CA GLY A 147 2.13 3.33 1.12
C GLY A 147 3.09 2.88 0.01
N LEU A 148 3.72 1.72 0.18
CA LEU A 148 4.59 1.11 -0.86
C LEU A 148 3.80 0.79 -2.13
N ALA A 149 2.55 0.34 -2.02
CA ALA A 149 1.68 0.10 -3.17
C ALA A 149 1.30 1.40 -3.90
N ALA A 150 1.25 2.52 -3.18
CA ALA A 150 0.96 3.84 -3.73
C ALA A 150 2.17 4.50 -4.42
N GLY A 151 3.38 3.95 -4.26
CA GLY A 151 4.58 4.46 -4.91
C GLY A 151 5.70 4.93 -3.98
N LEU A 152 5.53 4.76 -2.65
CA LEU A 152 6.62 4.98 -1.70
C LEU A 152 7.74 3.96 -1.96
N SER A 153 9.00 4.38 -1.98
CA SER A 153 10.14 3.47 -2.10
C SER A 153 10.40 2.74 -0.78
N PHE A 154 11.06 1.58 -0.83
CA PHE A 154 11.45 0.85 0.37
C PHE A 154 12.42 1.67 1.24
N GLU A 155 13.32 2.42 0.62
CA GLU A 155 14.29 3.28 1.30
C GLU A 155 13.59 4.42 2.06
N ASP A 156 12.72 5.16 1.38
CA ASP A 156 11.96 6.26 1.98
C ASP A 156 11.01 5.78 3.07
N ALA A 157 10.37 4.62 2.86
CA ALA A 157 9.53 3.97 3.86
C ALA A 157 10.34 3.61 5.14
N ASP A 158 11.55 3.05 4.97
CA ASP A 158 12.44 2.77 6.09
C ASP A 158 12.84 4.05 6.83
N GLY A 159 13.13 5.12 6.09
CA GLY A 159 13.42 6.44 6.66
C GLY A 159 12.30 6.96 7.55
N ILE A 160 11.03 6.83 7.11
CA ILE A 160 9.86 7.19 7.92
C ILE A 160 9.77 6.30 9.17
N VAL A 161 9.96 4.99 9.03
CA VAL A 161 9.96 4.07 10.19
C VAL A 161 11.03 4.45 11.22
N GLN A 162 12.24 4.82 10.79
CA GLN A 162 13.30 5.25 11.70
C GLN A 162 12.94 6.56 12.39
N ALA A 163 12.36 7.54 11.69
CA ALA A 163 11.91 8.80 12.27
C ALA A 163 10.81 8.56 13.33
N VAL A 164 9.85 7.69 13.06
CA VAL A 164 8.83 7.27 14.04
C VAL A 164 9.47 6.63 15.26
N ARG A 165 10.43 5.71 15.08
CA ARG A 165 11.15 5.06 16.21
C ARG A 165 11.87 6.05 17.09
N GLN A 166 12.57 7.01 16.50
CA GLN A 166 13.25 8.07 17.25
C GLN A 166 12.26 8.88 18.08
N ARG A 167 11.10 9.17 17.51
CA ARG A 167 10.04 9.92 18.19
C ARG A 167 9.35 9.10 19.30
N ALA A 168 9.17 7.79 19.09
CA ALA A 168 8.53 6.88 20.04
C ALA A 168 9.31 6.74 21.35
N GLY A 169 10.63 6.93 21.36
CA GLY A 169 11.45 6.86 22.56
C GLY A 169 11.10 7.87 23.64
N SER A 170 10.32 8.91 23.32
CA SER A 170 9.86 9.96 24.24
C SER A 170 8.32 9.93 24.51
N THR A 171 7.61 8.91 24.06
CA THR A 171 6.13 8.87 24.06
C THR A 171 5.66 7.51 24.59
N ASN A 172 4.44 7.43 25.14
CA ASN A 172 3.87 6.12 25.49
C ASN A 172 3.56 5.28 24.23
N SER A 173 3.53 3.96 24.41
CA SER A 173 3.39 2.97 23.33
C SER A 173 2.18 3.21 22.41
N ASP A 174 1.01 3.55 22.99
CA ASP A 174 -0.22 3.70 22.21
C ASP A 174 -0.22 4.99 21.38
N GLN A 175 0.27 6.08 21.96
CA GLN A 175 0.43 7.35 21.24
C GLN A 175 1.49 7.24 20.13
N ALA A 176 2.57 6.50 20.39
CA ALA A 176 3.60 6.23 19.39
C ALA A 176 3.04 5.43 18.21
N SER A 177 2.24 4.40 18.49
CA SER A 177 1.59 3.59 17.46
C SER A 177 0.56 4.38 16.64
N ALA A 178 -0.23 5.24 17.30
CA ALA A 178 -1.19 6.10 16.62
C ALA A 178 -0.48 7.14 15.72
N LEU A 179 0.62 7.74 16.19
CA LEU A 179 1.42 8.65 15.38
C LEU A 179 2.09 7.95 14.19
N ALA A 180 2.57 6.71 14.40
CA ALA A 180 3.11 5.88 13.32
C ALA A 180 2.07 5.60 12.23
N LEU A 181 0.86 5.20 12.65
CA LEU A 181 -0.24 4.93 11.73
C LEU A 181 -0.58 6.17 10.90
N GLU A 182 -0.78 7.32 11.54
CA GLU A 182 -1.08 8.58 10.87
C GLU A 182 0.04 8.99 9.89
N SER A 183 1.30 8.77 10.27
CA SER A 183 2.47 9.05 9.41
C SER A 183 2.44 8.19 8.15
N PHE A 184 2.11 6.89 8.26
CA PHE A 184 2.02 5.99 7.11
C PHE A 184 0.80 6.28 6.25
N GLU A 185 -0.32 6.67 6.84
CA GLU A 185 -1.52 7.09 6.11
C GLU A 185 -1.30 8.39 5.34
N THR A 186 -0.66 9.37 5.96
CA THR A 186 -0.24 10.61 5.30
C THR A 186 0.69 10.31 4.12
N ALA A 187 1.69 9.44 4.32
CA ALA A 187 2.62 9.05 3.26
C ALA A 187 1.90 8.32 2.11
N ARG A 188 1.00 7.39 2.43
CA ARG A 188 0.17 6.66 1.45
C ARG A 188 -0.66 7.62 0.59
N ASP A 189 -1.35 8.54 1.24
CA ASP A 189 -2.31 9.40 0.55
C ASP A 189 -1.60 10.46 -0.29
N ALA A 190 -0.47 11.01 0.18
CA ALA A 190 0.39 11.87 -0.63
C ALA A 190 0.95 11.12 -1.85
N ALA A 191 1.42 9.87 -1.69
CA ALA A 191 1.90 9.06 -2.80
C ALA A 191 0.80 8.74 -3.82
N ARG A 192 -0.44 8.46 -3.37
CA ARG A 192 -1.61 8.27 -4.25
C ARG A 192 -1.97 9.49 -5.08
N LEU A 193 -1.68 10.68 -4.57
CA LEU A 193 -1.85 11.94 -5.29
C LEU A 193 -0.71 12.21 -6.30
N GLY A 194 0.23 11.28 -6.44
CA GLY A 194 1.34 11.37 -7.38
C GLY A 194 2.54 12.17 -6.88
N VAL A 195 2.61 12.43 -5.56
CA VAL A 195 3.81 13.02 -4.95
C VAL A 195 4.95 12.00 -5.02
N SER A 196 6.13 12.43 -5.42
CA SER A 196 7.31 11.57 -5.47
C SER A 196 7.68 11.03 -4.09
N SER A 197 8.21 9.80 -4.04
CA SER A 197 8.54 9.11 -2.80
C SER A 197 9.43 9.96 -1.87
N ASN A 198 10.46 10.58 -2.45
CA ASN A 198 11.35 11.47 -1.69
C ASN A 198 10.62 12.69 -1.10
N ALA A 199 9.72 13.34 -1.86
CA ALA A 199 8.97 14.49 -1.34
C ALA A 199 7.98 14.05 -0.25
N VAL A 200 7.36 12.87 -0.38
CA VAL A 200 6.53 12.25 0.67
C VAL A 200 7.35 12.02 1.94
N ALA A 201 8.50 11.35 1.82
CA ALA A 201 9.37 11.09 2.96
C ALA A 201 9.89 12.39 3.58
N GLY A 202 10.25 13.38 2.75
CA GLY A 202 10.66 14.71 3.21
C GLY A 202 9.59 15.39 4.05
N LEU A 203 8.34 15.38 3.62
CA LEU A 203 7.21 15.94 4.35
C LEU A 203 7.01 15.27 5.71
N VAL A 204 6.88 13.92 5.71
CA VAL A 204 6.58 13.17 6.92
C VAL A 204 7.76 13.20 7.92
N ASN A 205 9.00 13.02 7.44
CA ASN A 205 10.18 13.07 8.30
C ASN A 205 10.39 14.46 8.90
N GLN A 206 10.10 15.53 8.15
CA GLN A 206 10.16 16.89 8.67
C GLN A 206 9.12 17.11 9.78
N ALA A 207 7.89 16.61 9.61
CA ALA A 207 6.84 16.68 10.62
C ALA A 207 7.25 15.93 11.90
N LEU A 208 7.75 14.71 11.77
CA LEU A 208 8.22 13.89 12.89
C LEU A 208 9.42 14.54 13.61
N SER A 209 10.41 15.03 12.88
CA SER A 209 11.62 15.65 13.45
C SER A 209 11.34 16.96 14.18
N LYS A 210 10.35 17.73 13.73
CA LYS A 210 9.89 18.96 14.39
C LYS A 210 8.95 18.68 15.56
N GLY A 211 8.62 17.44 15.80
CA GLY A 211 7.86 17.03 16.96
C GLY A 211 6.37 17.26 16.86
N LEU A 212 5.80 17.31 15.64
CA LEU A 212 4.35 17.41 15.48
C LEU A 212 3.66 16.32 16.31
N SER A 213 2.65 16.72 17.06
CA SER A 213 1.77 15.81 17.79
C SER A 213 0.87 15.03 16.79
N LEU A 214 0.19 14.00 17.27
CA LEU A 214 -0.80 13.26 16.47
C LEU A 214 -1.86 14.21 15.89
N ALA A 215 -2.40 15.12 16.71
CA ALA A 215 -3.42 16.07 16.27
C ALA A 215 -2.90 17.03 15.18
N GLU A 216 -1.66 17.50 15.30
CA GLU A 216 -1.03 18.35 14.29
C GLU A 216 -0.73 17.58 13.00
N MET A 217 -0.30 16.32 13.09
CA MET A 217 -0.10 15.46 11.93
C MET A 217 -1.42 15.23 11.18
N GLN A 218 -2.50 14.94 11.90
CA GLN A 218 -3.84 14.80 11.34
C GLN A 218 -4.34 16.08 10.67
N ALA A 219 -4.15 17.23 11.32
CA ALA A 219 -4.52 18.53 10.76
C ALA A 219 -3.71 18.85 9.49
N MET A 220 -2.43 18.55 9.48
CA MET A 220 -1.55 18.67 8.32
C MET A 220 -2.03 17.78 7.18
N HIS A 221 -2.32 16.49 7.44
CA HIS A 221 -2.79 15.53 6.46
C HIS A 221 -4.12 15.96 5.84
N GLN A 222 -5.10 16.37 6.65
CA GLN A 222 -6.39 16.86 6.18
C GLN A 222 -6.25 18.12 5.30
N SER A 223 -5.42 19.07 5.76
CA SER A 223 -5.16 20.31 5.03
C SER A 223 -4.45 20.04 3.69
N PHE A 224 -3.45 19.16 3.69
CA PHE A 224 -2.75 18.73 2.48
C PHE A 224 -3.72 18.07 1.49
N SER A 225 -4.53 17.13 1.94
CA SER A 225 -5.50 16.41 1.11
C SER A 225 -6.55 17.36 0.49
N SER A 226 -7.02 18.34 1.24
CA SER A 226 -7.96 19.37 0.74
C SER A 226 -7.32 20.28 -0.30
N GLN A 227 -6.11 20.77 -0.04
CA GLN A 227 -5.43 21.70 -0.94
C GLN A 227 -4.87 21.03 -2.20
N SER A 228 -4.59 19.74 -2.16
CA SER A 228 -4.12 18.96 -3.31
C SER A 228 -5.15 18.89 -4.45
N GLN A 229 -6.41 19.21 -4.19
CA GLN A 229 -7.45 19.32 -5.21
C GLN A 229 -7.32 20.60 -6.08
N HIS A 230 -6.56 21.58 -5.60
CA HIS A 230 -6.43 22.92 -6.21
C HIS A 230 -4.98 23.32 -6.50
N ALA A 231 -4.01 22.49 -6.15
CA ALA A 231 -2.58 22.73 -6.31
C ALA A 231 -1.87 21.50 -6.85
N VAL A 232 -0.67 21.67 -7.42
CA VAL A 232 0.20 20.55 -7.81
C VAL A 232 0.69 19.85 -6.54
N PRO A 233 0.33 18.57 -6.32
CA PRO A 233 0.60 17.89 -5.05
C PRO A 233 2.10 17.84 -4.67
N GLU A 234 2.98 17.67 -5.66
CA GLU A 234 4.44 17.68 -5.45
C GLU A 234 4.95 19.00 -4.87
N ASN A 235 4.52 20.12 -5.44
CA ASN A 235 4.90 21.46 -4.97
C ASN A 235 4.30 21.73 -3.58
N LEU A 236 3.07 21.28 -3.37
CA LEU A 236 2.39 21.42 -2.09
C LEU A 236 3.14 20.66 -0.99
N ALA A 237 3.55 19.41 -1.23
CA ALA A 237 4.30 18.60 -0.27
C ALA A 237 5.61 19.30 0.14
N ARG A 238 6.34 19.83 -0.83
CA ARG A 238 7.60 20.58 -0.57
C ARG A 238 7.34 21.88 0.21
N SER A 239 6.26 22.59 -0.10
CA SER A 239 5.87 23.81 0.60
C SER A 239 5.49 23.53 2.05
N TYR A 240 4.75 22.44 2.30
CA TYR A 240 4.43 22.00 3.67
C TYR A 240 5.68 21.62 4.46
N ALA A 241 6.59 20.84 3.86
CA ALA A 241 7.86 20.51 4.50
C ALA A 241 8.66 21.77 4.88
N ALA A 242 8.74 22.75 3.98
CA ALA A 242 9.42 24.03 4.25
C ALA A 242 8.71 24.84 5.35
N ALA A 243 7.39 24.89 5.36
CA ALA A 243 6.62 25.57 6.40
C ALA A 243 6.83 24.94 7.79
N ILE A 244 6.84 23.61 7.87
CA ILE A 244 7.13 22.85 9.08
C ILE A 244 8.57 23.14 9.55
N GLN A 245 9.52 23.21 8.62
CA GLN A 245 10.91 23.56 8.95
C GLN A 245 11.02 24.93 9.62
N GLN A 246 10.20 25.90 9.18
CA GLN A 246 10.12 27.24 9.73
C GLN A 246 9.34 27.34 11.05
N GLY A 247 8.78 26.21 11.55
CA GLY A 247 8.07 26.16 12.82
C GLY A 247 6.59 26.55 12.72
N ILE A 248 6.01 26.49 11.52
CA ILE A 248 4.55 26.70 11.37
C ILE A 248 3.82 25.49 11.96
N SER A 249 2.92 25.76 12.90
CA SER A 249 2.08 24.74 13.55
C SER A 249 0.73 24.56 12.81
N PHE A 250 0.22 23.33 12.83
CA PHE A 250 -1.08 22.97 12.27
C PHE A 250 -2.06 22.76 13.44
N GLN A 251 -2.54 23.87 14.02
CA GLN A 251 -3.53 23.83 15.09
C GLN A 251 -4.88 24.31 14.57
N GLY A 252 -5.90 23.43 14.63
CA GLY A 252 -7.27 23.72 14.25
C GLY A 252 -7.68 23.23 12.85
N GLN A 253 -8.98 22.97 12.68
CA GLN A 253 -9.56 22.61 11.38
C GLN A 253 -9.35 23.79 10.40
N GLY A 254 -8.63 23.52 9.30
CA GLY A 254 -8.40 24.52 8.26
C GLY A 254 -7.12 25.36 8.40
N ALA A 255 -6.18 24.95 9.28
CA ALA A 255 -4.87 25.61 9.37
C ALA A 255 -4.11 25.47 8.06
N VAL A 256 -4.26 26.46 7.21
CA VAL A 256 -3.38 26.69 6.06
C VAL A 256 -2.10 27.31 6.63
N PRO A 257 -0.89 26.90 6.25
CA PRO A 257 0.32 27.61 6.61
C PRO A 257 0.15 29.09 6.21
N GLY A 258 0.16 29.97 7.23
CA GLY A 258 -0.15 31.39 7.05
C GLY A 258 0.90 32.14 6.25
N GLY A 259 0.98 31.88 5.00
CA GLY A 259 1.93 32.44 4.02
C GLY A 259 1.68 31.96 2.60
N MET A 260 0.86 30.92 2.43
CA MET A 260 0.60 30.37 1.10
C MET A 260 -0.43 31.17 0.28
N HIS A 261 -1.11 32.15 0.88
CA HIS A 261 -2.01 33.06 0.14
C HIS A 261 -1.29 34.06 -0.77
N GLY A 262 0.04 34.00 -0.87
CA GLY A 262 0.82 34.99 -1.60
C GLY A 262 2.06 34.48 -2.30
N MET A 263 2.11 33.21 -2.77
CA MET A 263 3.13 32.89 -3.76
C MET A 263 2.69 33.46 -5.11
N PRO A 264 3.40 34.49 -5.65
CA PRO A 264 3.13 34.96 -7.01
C PRO A 264 3.44 33.80 -7.94
N GLY A 265 2.45 33.42 -8.72
CA GLY A 265 2.72 32.62 -9.91
C GLY A 265 3.89 33.27 -10.62
N ALA A 266 4.83 32.47 -11.11
CA ALA A 266 5.97 32.91 -11.87
C ALA A 266 5.50 33.90 -12.95
N SER A 267 5.55 35.19 -12.67
CA SER A 267 5.37 36.23 -13.66
C SER A 267 6.68 36.27 -14.43
N SER A 268 6.65 35.72 -15.63
CA SER A 268 7.60 36.06 -16.70
C SER A 268 7.77 37.60 -16.72
N GLY A 269 8.95 38.04 -16.39
CA GLY A 269 9.32 39.45 -16.44
C GLY A 269 9.11 40.03 -17.85
N HIS A 270 8.34 41.07 -17.94
CA HIS A 270 8.48 42.06 -18.98
C HIS A 270 8.61 43.40 -18.28
N GLY A 271 9.79 43.93 -18.30
CA GLY A 271 10.07 45.30 -18.00
C GLY A 271 9.53 46.20 -19.13
N GLY A 272 9.11 47.39 -18.80
CA GLY A 272 8.79 48.39 -19.77
C GLY A 272 8.00 49.52 -19.16
N GLY A 273 8.65 50.64 -18.95
CA GLY A 273 8.12 51.83 -18.37
C GLY A 273 7.17 52.63 -19.27
N GLY A 274 6.52 53.58 -18.70
CA GLY A 274 6.21 54.87 -19.38
C GLY A 274 4.75 55.12 -19.68
N SER A 275 4.21 56.08 -18.91
CA SER A 275 3.49 57.28 -19.35
C SER A 275 2.08 57.20 -19.93
N SER A 276 1.13 57.75 -19.17
CA SER A 276 0.03 58.67 -19.51
C SER A 276 -0.57 58.66 -20.92
N GLY A 277 -1.91 58.59 -21.00
CA GLY A 277 -2.68 59.11 -22.15
C GLY A 277 -4.05 58.55 -22.26
N ASN A 278 -4.99 59.24 -21.73
CA ASN A 278 -6.35 59.66 -22.13
C ASN A 278 -7.03 59.08 -23.40
N SER A 279 -8.35 58.88 -23.23
CA SER A 279 -9.48 59.02 -24.19
C SER A 279 -9.84 57.90 -25.16
N GLY A 280 -11.06 57.42 -24.99
CA GLY A 280 -12.12 57.53 -25.98
C GLY A 280 -12.25 56.45 -27.04
N GLY A 281 -13.45 55.88 -27.19
CA GLY A 281 -13.86 55.40 -28.48
C GLY A 281 -14.55 54.05 -28.52
N SER A 282 -15.84 54.11 -28.53
CA SER A 282 -16.89 53.22 -28.98
C SER A 282 -16.61 52.30 -30.17
N GLY A 283 -17.27 51.13 -30.20
CA GLY A 283 -17.93 50.61 -31.40
C GLY A 283 -17.37 49.33 -32.00
N GLY A 284 -18.26 48.41 -32.26
CA GLY A 284 -18.09 47.53 -33.38
C GLY A 284 -18.38 46.06 -33.14
N SER A 285 -19.59 45.70 -33.39
CA SER A 285 -20.19 44.40 -33.69
C SER A 285 -19.46 43.58 -34.75
N GLY A 286 -19.64 42.26 -34.69
CA GLY A 286 -19.69 41.48 -35.91
C GLY A 286 -19.07 40.08 -35.87
N GLY A 287 -19.93 39.09 -35.99
CA GLY A 287 -19.90 37.98 -36.95
C GLY A 287 -18.99 36.78 -36.52
N GLY A 288 -19.47 35.59 -36.22
CA GLY A 288 -20.15 34.72 -37.15
C GLY A 288 -19.12 33.75 -37.78
N GLY A 289 -19.23 32.46 -37.50
CA GLY A 289 -18.42 31.46 -38.22
C GLY A 289 -18.58 30.04 -37.70
N THR A 290 -19.55 29.35 -38.24
CA THR A 290 -19.82 27.89 -38.14
C THR A 290 -18.83 27.07 -38.97
N GLY A 291 -18.54 25.85 -38.58
CA GLY A 291 -17.96 24.78 -39.37
C GLY A 291 -17.27 23.76 -38.45
N GLY A 292 -17.65 22.50 -38.25
CA GLY A 292 -18.16 21.52 -39.19
C GLY A 292 -17.02 20.64 -39.66
N GLY A 293 -16.90 19.38 -39.14
CA GLY A 293 -15.94 18.43 -39.69
C GLY A 293 -15.85 17.15 -38.87
N SER A 294 -16.62 16.17 -39.25
CA SER A 294 -16.59 14.75 -38.88
C SER A 294 -15.49 13.97 -39.60
N GLY A 295 -15.14 12.80 -39.07
CA GLY A 295 -14.42 11.67 -39.68
C GLY A 295 -13.35 11.11 -38.74
N GLY A 296 -13.34 9.89 -38.24
CA GLY A 296 -13.57 8.62 -38.85
C GLY A 296 -12.26 7.87 -38.93
N GLY A 297 -12.12 6.77 -38.28
CA GLY A 297 -11.01 5.84 -38.36
C GLY A 297 -10.78 5.12 -37.05
#